data_e853af0670d255db372fb7516eaceb15
#
_entry.id   e853af0670d255db372fb7516eaceb15
#
_cell.length_a   1.000
_cell.length_b   1.000
_cell.length_c   1.000
_cell.angle_alpha   90.00
_cell.angle_beta   90.00
_cell.angle_gamma   90.00
#
_symmetry.space_group_name_H-M   'P 1'
#
loop_
_entity.id
_entity.type
_entity.pdbx_description
1 polymer ?
#
loop_
_entity_poly.entity_id
_entity_poly.type
_entity_poly.pdbx_seq_one_letter_code
_entity_poly.pdbx_strand_id
1 'polypeptide(L)'
;KKVSDGIIHHYKKNKNSFYQIFGDHEMIKPHITNDLPHDKFKIIHTDSFVKGTDSPLEGAKRGKKTSMWLAIESVKEKKSDIVISAGNTGALLVISKLNLKMIENIDKPALSALWPNKKGMSVVLDLGANIDCNSKNLIDFSIMGSSLFKSLYPNLVSKVALLNIGSEEIKGHEIIKETYQKLNENKNLDFEFKGY
;
A
#
# COMPACT_ATOMS: atom_id res chain seq x y z
N LYS A 1 -11.05 -8.03 -16.28
CA LYS A 1 -11.39 -9.40 -15.89
C LYS A 1 -10.85 -9.75 -14.49
N LYS A 2 -9.54 -9.85 -14.23
CA LYS A 2 -8.99 -10.26 -12.92
C LYS A 2 -9.53 -9.45 -11.72
N VAL A 3 -9.67 -8.15 -11.86
CA VAL A 3 -10.24 -7.29 -10.79
C VAL A 3 -11.70 -7.61 -10.59
N SER A 4 -12.47 -7.80 -11.66
CA SER A 4 -13.89 -8.18 -11.60
C SER A 4 -14.07 -9.54 -10.91
N ASP A 5 -13.25 -10.53 -11.28
CA ASP A 5 -13.25 -11.85 -10.64
C ASP A 5 -12.96 -11.74 -9.13
N GLY A 6 -12.01 -10.87 -8.76
CA GLY A 6 -11.67 -10.57 -7.36
C GLY A 6 -12.84 -9.95 -6.58
N ILE A 7 -13.54 -8.98 -7.17
CA ILE A 7 -14.73 -8.36 -6.59
C ILE A 7 -15.82 -9.40 -6.34
N ILE A 8 -16.13 -10.22 -7.34
CA ILE A 8 -17.13 -11.28 -7.23
C ILE A 8 -16.75 -12.29 -6.13
N HIS A 9 -15.48 -12.70 -6.09
CA HIS A 9 -14.99 -13.60 -5.04
C HIS A 9 -15.11 -12.99 -3.64
N HIS A 10 -14.74 -11.72 -3.48
CA HIS A 10 -14.88 -11.01 -2.22
C HIS A 10 -16.34 -10.87 -1.82
N TYR A 11 -17.23 -10.50 -2.74
CA TYR A 11 -18.65 -10.36 -2.48
C TYR A 11 -19.29 -11.67 -2.01
N LYS A 12 -18.88 -12.82 -2.55
CA LYS A 12 -19.38 -14.15 -2.08
C LYS A 12 -19.12 -14.38 -0.59
N LYS A 13 -18.06 -13.79 -0.04
CA LYS A 13 -17.68 -13.88 1.38
C LYS A 13 -18.19 -12.72 2.23
N ASN A 14 -18.35 -11.52 1.64
CA ASN A 14 -18.65 -10.28 2.34
C ASN A 14 -19.80 -9.53 1.64
N LYS A 15 -21.03 -9.83 2.00
CA LYS A 15 -22.24 -9.29 1.39
C LYS A 15 -22.50 -7.80 1.69
N ASN A 16 -21.84 -7.24 2.69
CA ASN A 16 -22.04 -5.86 3.15
C ASN A 16 -21.20 -4.82 2.39
N SER A 17 -20.29 -5.26 1.52
CA SER A 17 -19.45 -4.36 0.74
C SER A 17 -20.21 -3.76 -0.44
N PHE A 18 -19.92 -2.50 -0.75
CA PHE A 18 -20.33 -1.80 -1.96
C PHE A 18 -19.09 -1.46 -2.81
N TYR A 19 -19.20 -1.59 -4.12
CA TYR A 19 -18.05 -1.44 -5.01
C TYR A 19 -18.23 -0.27 -5.97
N GLN A 20 -17.33 0.71 -5.91
CA GLN A 20 -17.18 1.72 -6.95
C GLN A 20 -16.09 1.26 -7.93
N ILE A 21 -16.43 1.11 -9.19
CA ILE A 21 -15.55 0.55 -10.22
C ILE A 21 -15.30 1.62 -11.27
N PHE A 22 -14.04 1.96 -11.46
CA PHE A 22 -13.63 3.06 -12.34
C PHE A 22 -12.99 2.51 -13.61
N GLY A 23 -13.53 2.88 -14.77
CA GLY A 23 -13.02 2.47 -16.07
C GLY A 23 -14.07 2.49 -17.17
N ASP A 24 -13.73 1.91 -18.30
CA ASP A 24 -14.65 1.83 -19.44
C ASP A 24 -15.87 0.95 -19.10
N HIS A 25 -17.05 1.57 -19.14
CA HIS A 25 -18.31 0.94 -18.77
C HIS A 25 -18.61 -0.29 -19.63
N GLU A 26 -18.42 -0.19 -20.95
CA GLU A 26 -18.75 -1.27 -21.89
C GLU A 26 -17.78 -2.46 -21.73
N MET A 27 -16.54 -2.18 -21.36
CA MET A 27 -15.56 -3.22 -21.08
C MET A 27 -15.76 -3.89 -19.72
N ILE A 28 -16.26 -3.17 -18.71
CA ILE A 28 -16.42 -3.68 -17.34
C ILE A 28 -17.72 -4.47 -17.17
N LYS A 29 -18.83 -3.91 -17.67
CA LYS A 29 -20.18 -4.41 -17.48
C LYS A 29 -20.33 -5.92 -17.77
N PRO A 30 -19.82 -6.48 -18.89
CA PRO A 30 -19.96 -7.91 -19.18
C PRO A 30 -19.31 -8.85 -18.17
N HIS A 31 -18.40 -8.32 -17.34
CA HIS A 31 -17.64 -9.12 -16.36
C HIS A 31 -18.20 -9.06 -14.93
N ILE A 32 -19.29 -8.31 -14.69
CA ILE A 32 -19.80 -8.06 -13.34
C ILE A 32 -21.29 -8.30 -13.21
N THR A 33 -22.07 -7.96 -14.21
CA THR A 33 -23.54 -7.85 -14.10
C THR A 33 -24.28 -9.14 -13.78
N ASN A 34 -23.72 -10.30 -14.07
CA ASN A 34 -24.39 -11.58 -13.84
C ASN A 34 -24.11 -12.15 -12.44
N ASP A 35 -23.04 -11.72 -11.77
CA ASP A 35 -22.54 -12.31 -10.53
C ASP A 35 -22.63 -11.35 -9.33
N LEU A 36 -22.92 -10.08 -9.55
CA LEU A 36 -23.02 -9.05 -8.51
C LEU A 36 -24.37 -8.32 -8.61
N PRO A 37 -25.15 -8.25 -7.52
CA PRO A 37 -26.41 -7.50 -7.51
C PRO A 37 -26.22 -6.02 -7.86
N HIS A 38 -27.15 -5.45 -8.60
CA HIS A 38 -27.07 -4.08 -9.10
C HIS A 38 -26.99 -3.01 -7.99
N ASP A 39 -27.55 -3.30 -6.82
CA ASP A 39 -27.47 -2.44 -5.63
C ASP A 39 -26.13 -2.52 -4.89
N LYS A 40 -25.21 -3.38 -5.32
CA LYS A 40 -23.91 -3.59 -4.68
C LYS A 40 -22.74 -2.97 -5.42
N PHE A 41 -22.97 -2.38 -6.58
CA PHE A 41 -21.89 -1.71 -7.31
C PHE A 41 -22.37 -0.51 -8.11
N LYS A 42 -21.41 0.35 -8.44
CA LYS A 42 -21.55 1.45 -9.40
C LYS A 42 -20.34 1.49 -10.30
N ILE A 43 -20.55 1.52 -11.61
CA ILE A 43 -19.47 1.79 -12.57
C ILE A 43 -19.43 3.30 -12.84
N ILE A 44 -18.27 3.89 -12.59
CA ILE A 44 -17.95 5.28 -12.93
C ILE A 44 -17.13 5.23 -14.20
N HIS A 45 -17.76 5.64 -15.30
CA HIS A 45 -17.18 5.56 -16.63
C HIS A 45 -16.01 6.52 -16.81
N THR A 46 -14.92 6.00 -17.36
CA THR A 46 -13.83 6.74 -17.98
C THR A 46 -13.08 5.83 -18.97
N ASP A 47 -12.75 6.38 -20.13
CA ASP A 47 -11.91 5.76 -21.16
C ASP A 47 -10.41 6.01 -20.93
N SER A 48 -10.09 6.89 -19.98
CA SER A 48 -8.71 7.26 -19.66
C SER A 48 -8.13 6.35 -18.56
N PHE A 49 -6.95 5.82 -18.81
CA PHE A 49 -6.25 4.92 -17.88
C PHE A 49 -4.73 5.10 -17.92
N VAL A 50 -4.06 4.65 -16.87
CA VAL A 50 -2.61 4.56 -16.77
C VAL A 50 -2.17 3.24 -17.37
N LYS A 51 -1.23 3.26 -18.34
CA LYS A 51 -0.68 2.05 -18.95
C LYS A 51 0.31 1.37 -18.00
N GLY A 52 0.41 0.05 -18.07
CA GLY A 52 1.41 -0.70 -17.31
C GLY A 52 2.87 -0.33 -17.65
N THR A 53 3.09 0.17 -18.87
CA THR A 53 4.40 0.60 -19.37
C THR A 53 4.74 2.06 -19.10
N ASP A 54 3.80 2.86 -18.60
CA ASP A 54 4.08 4.25 -18.25
C ASP A 54 5.08 4.31 -17.08
N SER A 55 6.01 5.27 -17.14
CA SER A 55 6.75 5.61 -15.94
C SER A 55 5.82 6.19 -14.86
N PRO A 56 6.18 6.15 -13.57
CA PRO A 56 5.32 6.66 -12.49
C PRO A 56 4.85 8.11 -12.71
N LEU A 57 5.74 8.97 -13.20
CA LEU A 57 5.44 10.38 -13.47
C LEU A 57 4.57 10.55 -14.73
N GLU A 58 4.79 9.77 -15.78
CA GLU A 58 3.91 9.78 -16.96
C GLU A 58 2.50 9.34 -16.60
N GLY A 59 2.37 8.26 -15.81
CA GLY A 59 1.08 7.82 -15.31
C GLY A 59 0.33 8.91 -14.55
N ALA A 60 1.03 9.65 -13.67
CA ALA A 60 0.45 10.79 -12.96
C ALA A 60 0.08 11.97 -13.88
N LYS A 61 0.91 12.26 -14.90
CA LYS A 61 0.68 13.31 -15.89
C LYS A 61 -0.52 13.04 -16.83
N ARG A 62 -0.97 11.80 -16.97
CA ARG A 62 -2.21 11.49 -17.75
C ARG A 62 -3.43 12.18 -17.19
N GLY A 63 -3.38 12.64 -15.95
CA GLY A 63 -4.32 13.58 -15.36
C GLY A 63 -5.46 12.94 -14.58
N LYS A 64 -6.31 13.84 -14.10
CA LYS A 64 -7.37 13.56 -13.12
C LYS A 64 -8.53 12.73 -13.63
N LYS A 65 -8.61 12.50 -14.95
CA LYS A 65 -9.69 11.70 -15.56
C LYS A 65 -9.36 10.21 -15.66
N THR A 66 -8.13 9.79 -15.29
CA THR A 66 -7.76 8.38 -15.34
C THR A 66 -8.51 7.58 -14.27
N SER A 67 -8.84 6.33 -14.59
CA SER A 67 -9.52 5.42 -13.66
C SER A 67 -8.79 5.28 -12.32
N MET A 68 -7.45 5.25 -12.32
CA MET A 68 -6.62 5.19 -11.12
C MET A 68 -6.74 6.48 -10.29
N TRP A 69 -6.72 7.66 -10.92
CA TRP A 69 -6.87 8.94 -10.21
C TRP A 69 -8.25 9.03 -9.56
N LEU A 70 -9.32 8.76 -10.32
CA LEU A 70 -10.69 8.82 -9.83
C LEU A 70 -10.93 7.85 -8.66
N ALA A 71 -10.35 6.65 -8.72
CA ALA A 71 -10.45 5.69 -7.64
C ALA A 71 -9.77 6.19 -6.35
N ILE A 72 -8.58 6.79 -6.44
CA ILE A 72 -7.88 7.38 -5.29
C ILE A 72 -8.62 8.61 -4.77
N GLU A 73 -9.14 9.44 -5.67
CA GLU A 73 -9.91 10.64 -5.31
C GLU A 73 -11.19 10.29 -4.53
N SER A 74 -11.84 9.17 -4.86
CA SER A 74 -13.01 8.69 -4.12
C SER A 74 -12.70 8.39 -2.65
N VAL A 75 -11.48 7.91 -2.34
CA VAL A 75 -11.03 7.72 -0.95
C VAL A 75 -10.77 9.07 -0.28
N LYS A 76 -10.11 9.99 -0.97
CA LYS A 76 -9.90 11.36 -0.47
C LYS A 76 -11.19 12.06 -0.11
N GLU A 77 -12.22 11.89 -0.94
CA GLU A 77 -13.54 12.47 -0.75
C GLU A 77 -14.42 11.68 0.23
N LYS A 78 -13.89 10.64 0.85
CA LYS A 78 -14.61 9.75 1.79
C LYS A 78 -15.84 9.07 1.16
N LYS A 79 -15.83 8.90 -0.16
CA LYS A 79 -16.84 8.14 -0.91
C LYS A 79 -16.52 6.64 -0.95
N SER A 80 -15.28 6.29 -0.65
CA SER A 80 -14.78 4.91 -0.51
C SER A 80 -13.83 4.83 0.69
N ASP A 81 -13.84 3.70 1.38
CA ASP A 81 -12.96 3.47 2.54
C ASP A 81 -11.56 3.01 2.11
N ILE A 82 -11.46 2.34 0.97
CA ILE A 82 -10.22 1.77 0.45
C ILE A 82 -10.20 1.81 -1.08
N VAL A 83 -9.00 1.93 -1.66
CA VAL A 83 -8.77 1.75 -3.10
C VAL A 83 -7.98 0.47 -3.37
N ILE A 84 -8.41 -0.27 -4.38
CA ILE A 84 -7.73 -1.48 -4.88
C ILE A 84 -7.40 -1.27 -6.35
N SER A 85 -6.15 -1.50 -6.72
CA SER A 85 -5.68 -1.39 -8.09
C SER A 85 -4.74 -2.55 -8.42
N ALA A 86 -4.94 -3.17 -9.58
CA ALA A 86 -4.02 -4.15 -10.17
C ALA A 86 -3.19 -3.53 -11.31
N GLY A 87 -3.14 -2.19 -11.36
CA GLY A 87 -2.42 -1.44 -12.39
C GLY A 87 -0.96 -1.18 -12.04
N ASN A 88 -0.40 -0.13 -12.64
CA ASN A 88 0.99 0.29 -12.46
C ASN A 88 1.26 0.75 -11.02
N THR A 89 2.08 0.01 -10.28
CA THR A 89 2.38 0.24 -8.86
C THR A 89 3.06 1.59 -8.62
N GLY A 90 4.02 1.96 -9.48
CA GLY A 90 4.72 3.24 -9.34
C GLY A 90 3.80 4.44 -9.56
N ALA A 91 2.92 4.36 -10.56
CA ALA A 91 1.91 5.40 -10.79
C ALA A 91 0.90 5.46 -9.65
N LEU A 92 0.46 4.30 -9.11
CA LEU A 92 -0.41 4.25 -7.94
C LEU A 92 0.21 4.99 -6.76
N LEU A 93 1.48 4.75 -6.47
CA LEU A 93 2.22 5.41 -5.38
C LEU A 93 2.28 6.93 -5.59
N VAL A 94 2.69 7.38 -6.79
CA VAL A 94 2.83 8.82 -7.09
C VAL A 94 1.48 9.53 -7.05
N ILE A 95 0.45 8.95 -7.68
CA ILE A 95 -0.90 9.54 -7.70
C ILE A 95 -1.49 9.58 -6.28
N SER A 96 -1.28 8.52 -5.48
CA SER A 96 -1.71 8.49 -4.08
C SER A 96 -1.04 9.60 -3.26
N LYS A 97 0.28 9.77 -3.40
CA LYS A 97 1.03 10.84 -2.71
C LYS A 97 0.52 12.23 -3.10
N LEU A 98 0.28 12.48 -4.39
CA LEU A 98 -0.22 13.76 -4.89
C LEU A 98 -1.64 14.06 -4.41
N ASN A 99 -2.49 13.05 -4.36
CA ASN A 99 -3.92 13.21 -4.10
C ASN A 99 -4.26 13.17 -2.60
N LEU A 100 -3.76 12.16 -1.88
CA LEU A 100 -4.02 11.94 -0.45
C LEU A 100 -3.07 12.73 0.45
N LYS A 101 -1.91 13.14 -0.09
CA LYS A 101 -0.77 13.74 0.64
C LYS A 101 -0.11 12.73 1.60
N MET A 102 0.85 13.22 2.39
CA MET A 102 1.53 12.43 3.40
C MET A 102 0.93 12.67 4.79
N ILE A 103 1.07 11.69 5.67
CA ILE A 103 0.83 11.86 7.10
C ILE A 103 1.89 12.83 7.64
N GLU A 104 1.51 13.65 8.60
CA GLU A 104 2.42 14.59 9.24
C GLU A 104 3.67 13.87 9.78
N ASN A 105 4.83 14.48 9.58
CA ASN A 105 6.15 13.96 9.95
C ASN A 105 6.62 12.68 9.22
N ILE A 106 5.86 12.16 8.25
CA ILE A 106 6.27 11.04 7.40
C ILE A 106 6.68 11.58 6.02
N ASP A 107 7.93 11.39 5.64
CA ASP A 107 8.48 11.99 4.42
C ASP A 107 8.16 11.15 3.17
N LYS A 108 8.15 9.82 3.31
CA LYS A 108 7.99 8.89 2.18
C LYS A 108 6.93 7.83 2.47
N PRO A 109 6.06 7.52 1.47
CA PRO A 109 5.24 6.34 1.55
C PRO A 109 6.10 5.09 1.33
N ALA A 110 5.70 3.95 1.87
CA ALA A 110 6.37 2.67 1.67
C ALA A 110 5.43 1.64 1.04
N LEU A 111 5.99 0.78 0.20
CA LEU A 111 5.29 -0.41 -0.29
C LEU A 111 5.48 -1.53 0.73
N SER A 112 4.36 -2.05 1.25
CA SER A 112 4.37 -3.13 2.23
C SER A 112 3.78 -4.42 1.69
N ALA A 113 4.26 -5.56 2.19
CA ALA A 113 3.64 -6.85 1.99
C ALA A 113 3.70 -7.72 3.24
N LEU A 114 2.83 -8.74 3.25
CA LEU A 114 2.87 -9.80 4.25
C LEU A 114 3.72 -10.95 3.71
N TRP A 115 4.83 -11.26 4.41
CA TRP A 115 5.69 -12.39 4.10
C TRP A 115 5.49 -13.53 5.09
N PRO A 116 5.29 -14.76 4.59
CA PRO A 116 5.20 -15.92 5.46
C PRO A 116 6.56 -16.22 6.10
N ASN A 117 6.54 -16.59 7.37
CA ASN A 117 7.69 -17.07 8.09
C ASN A 117 7.32 -18.33 8.90
N LYS A 118 8.29 -18.95 9.57
CA LYS A 118 8.06 -20.20 10.34
C LYS A 118 7.06 -20.04 11.49
N LYS A 119 6.77 -18.82 11.95
CA LYS A 119 5.88 -18.52 13.08
C LYS A 119 4.59 -17.79 12.69
N GLY A 120 4.36 -17.54 11.39
CA GLY A 120 3.20 -16.81 10.91
C GLY A 120 3.53 -15.86 9.76
N MET A 121 3.16 -14.59 9.90
CA MET A 121 3.36 -13.55 8.88
C MET A 121 4.18 -12.40 9.44
N SER A 122 5.03 -11.84 8.60
CA SER A 122 5.76 -10.59 8.87
C SER A 122 5.27 -9.50 7.93
N VAL A 123 5.12 -8.29 8.43
CA VAL A 123 4.95 -7.08 7.60
C VAL A 123 6.35 -6.61 7.19
N VAL A 124 6.60 -6.50 5.89
CA VAL A 124 7.89 -6.07 5.35
C VAL A 124 7.71 -4.72 4.62
N LEU A 125 8.55 -3.75 4.92
CA LEU A 125 8.66 -2.42 4.34
C LEU A 125 10.15 -2.09 4.12
N ASP A 126 10.54 -1.38 3.12
CA ASP A 126 9.91 -0.97 1.87
C ASP A 126 10.27 -1.97 0.77
N LEU A 127 9.32 -2.35 -0.04
CA LEU A 127 9.53 -3.32 -1.12
C LEU A 127 9.84 -2.63 -2.46
N GLY A 128 10.77 -1.68 -2.43
CA GLY A 128 11.31 -1.04 -3.63
C GLY A 128 10.49 0.14 -4.17
N ALA A 129 9.63 0.75 -3.37
CA ALA A 129 8.99 2.01 -3.75
C ALA A 129 9.95 3.20 -3.67
N ASN A 130 10.95 3.12 -2.79
CA ASN A 130 11.96 4.14 -2.60
C ASN A 130 13.35 3.55 -2.88
N ILE A 131 14.07 4.14 -3.84
CA ILE A 131 15.44 3.72 -4.20
C ILE A 131 16.42 4.19 -3.11
N ASP A 132 16.31 5.45 -2.72
CA ASP A 132 17.17 6.05 -1.71
C ASP A 132 16.39 6.30 -0.42
N CYS A 133 16.89 5.76 0.69
CA CYS A 133 16.35 5.99 2.02
C CYS A 133 17.47 6.44 2.95
N ASN A 134 17.14 7.36 3.86
CA ASN A 134 18.02 7.73 4.98
C ASN A 134 17.53 7.08 6.28
N SER A 135 18.29 7.29 7.36
CA SER A 135 17.96 6.73 8.67
C SER A 135 16.57 7.13 9.17
N LYS A 136 16.14 8.40 8.95
CA LYS A 136 14.80 8.85 9.30
C LYS A 136 13.72 8.04 8.56
N ASN A 137 13.90 7.79 7.27
CA ASN A 137 12.92 7.01 6.50
C ASN A 137 12.78 5.57 7.04
N LEU A 138 13.90 4.92 7.43
CA LEU A 138 13.85 3.58 8.00
C LEU A 138 13.17 3.55 9.37
N ILE A 139 13.36 4.59 10.19
CA ILE A 139 12.63 4.76 11.45
C ILE A 139 11.13 4.96 11.18
N ASP A 140 10.76 5.83 10.24
CA ASP A 140 9.37 6.03 9.83
C ASP A 140 8.72 4.70 9.36
N PHE A 141 9.44 3.93 8.54
CA PHE A 141 8.97 2.62 8.09
C PHE A 141 8.83 1.61 9.23
N SER A 142 9.70 1.67 10.23
CA SER A 142 9.60 0.84 11.44
C SER A 142 8.31 1.13 12.21
N ILE A 143 7.97 2.41 12.39
CA ILE A 143 6.75 2.85 13.04
C ILE A 143 5.51 2.46 12.22
N MET A 144 5.53 2.72 10.90
CA MET A 144 4.42 2.38 9.99
C MET A 144 4.18 0.86 9.94
N GLY A 145 5.26 0.08 9.85
CA GLY A 145 5.19 -1.38 9.84
C GLY A 145 4.64 -1.95 11.13
N SER A 146 5.08 -1.41 12.28
CA SER A 146 4.56 -1.78 13.59
C SER A 146 3.06 -1.47 13.72
N SER A 147 2.64 -0.29 13.29
CA SER A 147 1.23 0.13 13.32
C SER A 147 0.35 -0.76 12.45
N LEU A 148 0.81 -1.09 11.23
CA LEU A 148 0.10 -2.02 10.35
C LEU A 148 0.03 -3.42 10.96
N PHE A 149 1.14 -3.93 11.51
CA PHE A 149 1.16 -5.24 12.17
C PHE A 149 0.16 -5.32 13.32
N LYS A 150 0.11 -4.32 14.19
CA LYS A 150 -0.84 -4.25 15.31
C LYS A 150 -2.29 -4.21 14.84
N SER A 151 -2.57 -3.51 13.73
CA SER A 151 -3.92 -3.45 13.15
C SER A 151 -4.37 -4.82 12.61
N LEU A 152 -3.43 -5.61 12.06
CA LEU A 152 -3.71 -6.95 11.53
C LEU A 152 -3.73 -8.03 12.61
N TYR A 153 -2.90 -7.87 13.65
CA TYR A 153 -2.69 -8.84 14.73
C TYR A 153 -2.75 -8.17 16.11
N PRO A 154 -3.93 -7.67 16.54
CA PRO A 154 -4.06 -6.83 17.74
C PRO A 154 -3.66 -7.52 19.04
N ASN A 155 -3.65 -8.85 19.06
CA ASN A 155 -3.29 -9.64 20.24
C ASN A 155 -1.80 -10.03 20.29
N LEU A 156 -1.00 -9.59 19.31
CA LEU A 156 0.44 -9.90 19.25
C LEU A 156 1.28 -8.67 19.54
N VAL A 157 2.39 -8.90 20.24
CA VAL A 157 3.41 -7.85 20.44
C VAL A 157 4.15 -7.60 19.13
N SER A 158 4.18 -6.35 18.69
CA SER A 158 4.94 -5.96 17.51
C SER A 158 6.44 -6.02 17.78
N LYS A 159 7.16 -6.79 16.96
CA LYS A 159 8.61 -6.93 16.98
C LYS A 159 9.16 -6.44 15.66
N VAL A 160 10.07 -5.46 15.69
CA VAL A 160 10.65 -4.85 14.51
C VAL A 160 12.14 -5.15 14.46
N ALA A 161 12.63 -5.52 13.28
CA ALA A 161 14.05 -5.68 12.98
C ALA A 161 14.40 -4.98 11.67
N LEU A 162 15.64 -4.58 11.51
CA LEU A 162 16.17 -4.06 10.25
C LEU A 162 16.65 -5.24 9.39
N LEU A 163 16.28 -5.23 8.10
CA LEU A 163 16.86 -6.20 7.17
C LEU A 163 18.28 -5.78 6.82
N ASN A 164 19.24 -6.67 7.06
CA ASN A 164 20.64 -6.46 6.79
C ASN A 164 21.26 -7.69 6.10
N ILE A 165 22.47 -7.55 5.56
CA ILE A 165 23.23 -8.63 4.89
C ILE A 165 23.90 -9.60 5.87
N GLY A 166 23.86 -9.33 7.17
CA GLY A 166 24.38 -10.14 8.25
C GLY A 166 24.07 -9.51 9.61
N SER A 167 24.31 -10.26 10.66
CA SER A 167 24.09 -9.83 12.05
C SER A 167 25.31 -9.17 12.71
N GLU A 168 26.47 -9.18 12.03
CA GLU A 168 27.71 -8.59 12.56
C GLU A 168 27.68 -7.06 12.42
N GLU A 169 28.14 -6.34 13.45
CA GLU A 169 28.17 -4.87 13.49
C GLU A 169 28.95 -4.21 12.37
N ILE A 170 29.92 -4.90 11.79
CA ILE A 170 30.73 -4.41 10.66
C ILE A 170 29.99 -4.51 9.32
N LYS A 171 28.94 -5.30 9.24
CA LYS A 171 28.18 -5.52 8.01
C LYS A 171 27.03 -4.53 7.85
N GLY A 172 26.71 -4.23 6.58
CA GLY A 172 25.62 -3.35 6.21
C GLY A 172 26.06 -1.91 5.92
N HIS A 173 25.14 -1.19 5.29
CA HIS A 173 25.34 0.22 4.97
C HIS A 173 25.31 1.09 6.23
N GLU A 174 26.05 2.20 6.21
CA GLU A 174 26.09 3.17 7.33
C GLU A 174 24.70 3.64 7.76
N ILE A 175 23.79 3.80 6.82
CA ILE A 175 22.39 4.17 7.10
C ILE A 175 21.70 3.15 8.02
N ILE A 176 21.98 1.85 7.82
CA ILE A 176 21.37 0.80 8.66
C ILE A 176 21.97 0.84 10.07
N LYS A 177 23.28 1.06 10.19
CA LYS A 177 23.96 1.19 11.48
C LYS A 177 23.48 2.42 12.26
N GLU A 178 23.38 3.56 11.59
CA GLU A 178 22.81 4.78 12.17
C GLU A 178 21.37 4.57 12.64
N THR A 179 20.57 3.88 11.83
CA THR A 179 19.17 3.56 12.16
C THR A 179 19.10 2.63 13.37
N TYR A 180 19.95 1.61 13.41
CA TYR A 180 20.05 0.69 14.54
C TYR A 180 20.34 1.43 15.84
N GLN A 181 21.36 2.30 15.85
CA GLN A 181 21.72 3.09 17.04
C GLN A 181 20.54 3.93 17.53
N LYS A 182 19.89 4.69 16.63
CA LYS A 182 18.75 5.53 16.97
C LYS A 182 17.55 4.73 17.51
N LEU A 183 17.27 3.58 16.93
CA LEU A 183 16.17 2.72 17.41
C LEU A 183 16.52 2.06 18.74
N ASN A 184 17.77 1.65 18.94
CA ASN A 184 18.21 1.00 20.17
C ASN A 184 18.25 1.96 21.36
N GLU A 185 18.59 3.22 21.13
CA GLU A 185 18.63 4.28 22.15
C GLU A 185 17.24 4.83 22.52
N ASN A 186 16.26 4.68 21.64
CA ASN A 186 14.93 5.22 21.84
C ASN A 186 14.08 4.34 22.76
N LYS A 187 13.89 4.80 23.98
CA LYS A 187 13.07 4.11 25.00
C LYS A 187 11.55 4.27 24.84
N ASN A 188 11.12 5.15 23.94
CA ASN A 188 9.70 5.48 23.72
C ASN A 188 9.11 4.78 22.49
N LEU A 189 9.70 3.67 22.04
CA LEU A 189 9.18 2.91 20.91
C LEU A 189 7.91 2.15 21.33
N ASP A 190 6.94 2.20 20.44
CA ASP A 190 5.67 1.47 20.57
C ASP A 190 5.77 0.00 20.06
N PHE A 191 6.98 -0.55 20.00
CA PHE A 191 7.30 -1.90 19.57
C PHE A 191 8.63 -2.38 20.20
N GLU A 192 8.82 -3.70 20.23
CA GLU A 192 10.12 -4.27 20.61
C GLU A 192 11.08 -4.23 19.42
N PHE A 193 12.18 -3.47 19.55
CA PHE A 193 13.25 -3.50 18.56
C PHE A 193 14.13 -4.73 18.76
N LYS A 194 14.41 -5.49 17.68
CA LYS A 194 15.17 -6.75 17.72
C LYS A 194 16.51 -6.69 16.99
N GLY A 195 16.94 -5.49 16.56
CA GLY A 195 18.20 -5.31 15.85
C GLY A 195 18.12 -5.68 14.37
N TYR A 196 19.12 -6.46 13.91
CA TYR A 196 19.19 -6.95 12.53
C TYR A 196 18.62 -8.36 12.40
#